data_f47507fae24e15ed5bfdcf06c1de8b3e
#
_entry.id   f47507fae24e15ed5bfdcf06c1de8b3e
#
_cell.length_a   1.000
_cell.length_b   1.000
_cell.length_c   1.000
_cell.angle_alpha   90.00
_cell.angle_beta   90.00
_cell.angle_gamma   90.00
#
_symmetry.space_group_name_H-M   'P 1'
#
loop_
_entity.id
_entity.type
_entity.pdbx_description
1 polymer ?
#
loop_
_entity_poly.entity_id
_entity_poly.type
_entity_poly.pdbx_seq_one_letter_code
_entity_poly.pdbx_strand_id
1 'polypeptide(L)'
;MSTLAPRVVLVSRRSELDELLARHGTMAAAAYFLRQRGRDLDEVAARHAAQQAALTTAGAAVPADWRRGHLDRADLSRFLFAPEDVVVAVGQDGLVANVAKYLDGQPVIGVNPAPDRNPGVLVRHPPDRLRRLLRDLPGLPVQERTMVSAALDDGQELLGLNEIYFGHVTHQSARYTLSTSDGSRERHSSSGVVVGTGTGATGWCSSIARQRADAPSPPAPGEAALTWFVREAWPSPATGVTLTSGRLDGAQTLELASEGEGLVVFADGLEPDRLELSWGQRVTVGVAARKLRLVM
;
A
#
# COMPACT_ATOMS: atom_id res chain seq x y z
N MET A 1 6.71 18.23 -23.88
CA MET A 1 5.31 17.85 -23.58
C MET A 1 4.94 16.75 -24.58
N SER A 2 4.37 15.63 -24.12
CA SER A 2 3.91 14.55 -25.01
C SER A 2 2.80 15.07 -25.90
N THR A 3 2.85 14.77 -27.21
CA THR A 3 1.80 15.09 -28.18
C THR A 3 0.69 14.04 -28.20
N LEU A 4 0.82 12.99 -27.39
CA LEU A 4 -0.15 11.91 -27.30
C LEU A 4 -1.33 12.34 -26.41
N ALA A 5 -2.55 11.93 -26.81
CA ALA A 5 -3.72 12.10 -25.96
C ALA A 5 -3.51 11.38 -24.62
N PRO A 6 -4.01 11.93 -23.51
CA PRO A 6 -3.91 11.30 -22.21
C PRO A 6 -4.45 9.86 -22.23
N ARG A 7 -3.89 8.98 -21.38
CA ARG A 7 -4.40 7.63 -21.18
C ARG A 7 -4.99 7.51 -19.79
N VAL A 8 -6.25 7.08 -19.70
CA VAL A 8 -6.83 6.69 -18.41
C VAL A 8 -6.55 5.20 -18.19
N VAL A 9 -5.89 4.88 -17.09
CA VAL A 9 -5.67 3.50 -16.64
C VAL A 9 -6.62 3.21 -15.49
N LEU A 10 -7.68 2.43 -15.76
CA LEU A 10 -8.60 1.94 -14.74
C LEU A 10 -7.95 0.77 -14.03
N VAL A 11 -7.71 0.92 -12.72
CA VAL A 11 -7.14 -0.15 -11.90
C VAL A 11 -8.23 -0.72 -11.02
N SER A 12 -8.36 -2.05 -11.01
CA SER A 12 -9.28 -2.78 -10.15
C SER A 12 -8.62 -4.02 -9.56
N ARG A 13 -9.32 -4.70 -8.68
CA ARG A 13 -8.94 -6.04 -8.21
C ARG A 13 -10.10 -7.00 -8.38
N ARG A 14 -9.81 -8.28 -8.46
CA ARG A 14 -10.84 -9.32 -8.42
C ARG A 14 -11.69 -9.17 -7.18
N SER A 15 -12.99 -9.32 -7.34
CA SER A 15 -13.92 -9.33 -6.21
C SER A 15 -13.83 -10.66 -5.45
N GLU A 16 -14.37 -10.68 -4.23
CA GLU A 16 -14.48 -11.92 -3.45
C GLU A 16 -15.28 -13.00 -4.21
N LEU A 17 -16.30 -12.60 -4.99
CA LEU A 17 -17.05 -13.55 -5.81
C LEU A 17 -16.18 -14.16 -6.91
N ASP A 18 -15.35 -13.36 -7.60
CA ASP A 18 -14.43 -13.86 -8.63
C ASP A 18 -13.44 -14.88 -8.03
N GLU A 19 -12.92 -14.60 -6.84
CA GLU A 19 -12.00 -15.50 -6.14
C GLU A 19 -12.69 -16.80 -5.69
N LEU A 20 -13.93 -16.71 -5.21
CA LEU A 20 -14.75 -17.88 -4.84
C LEU A 20 -15.06 -18.75 -6.07
N LEU A 21 -15.43 -18.15 -7.18
CA LEU A 21 -15.70 -18.87 -8.43
C LEU A 21 -14.44 -19.51 -9.01
N ALA A 22 -13.31 -18.83 -8.95
CA ALA A 22 -12.03 -19.39 -9.37
C ALA A 22 -11.63 -20.62 -8.53
N ARG A 23 -11.95 -20.61 -7.22
CA ARG A 23 -11.64 -21.72 -6.29
C ARG A 23 -12.65 -22.87 -6.35
N HIS A 24 -13.94 -22.59 -6.48
CA HIS A 24 -15.01 -23.58 -6.31
C HIS A 24 -15.72 -23.94 -7.63
N GLY A 25 -15.43 -23.24 -8.71
CA GLY A 25 -15.91 -23.52 -10.05
C GLY A 25 -17.37 -23.10 -10.33
N THR A 26 -18.28 -23.14 -9.34
CA THR A 26 -19.69 -22.84 -9.54
C THR A 26 -20.28 -21.98 -8.43
N MET A 27 -21.34 -21.23 -8.74
CA MET A 27 -22.12 -20.45 -7.75
C MET A 27 -22.68 -21.33 -6.63
N ALA A 28 -23.17 -22.54 -6.97
CA ALA A 28 -23.70 -23.46 -5.97
C ALA A 28 -22.64 -23.94 -4.97
N ALA A 29 -21.43 -24.26 -5.43
CA ALA A 29 -20.32 -24.66 -4.59
C ALA A 29 -19.83 -23.49 -3.72
N ALA A 30 -19.76 -22.26 -4.28
CA ALA A 30 -19.43 -21.05 -3.54
C ALA A 30 -20.48 -20.74 -2.46
N ALA A 31 -21.77 -20.88 -2.78
CA ALA A 31 -22.86 -20.71 -1.81
C ALA A 31 -22.79 -21.72 -0.68
N TYR A 32 -22.53 -23.00 -0.99
CA TYR A 32 -22.35 -24.04 0.02
C TYR A 32 -21.16 -23.71 0.95
N PHE A 33 -20.01 -23.34 0.37
CA PHE A 33 -18.81 -22.95 1.12
C PHE A 33 -19.06 -21.79 2.10
N LEU A 34 -19.80 -20.76 1.66
CA LEU A 34 -20.15 -19.60 2.49
C LEU A 34 -21.12 -19.95 3.61
N ARG A 35 -22.21 -20.73 3.30
CA ARG A 35 -23.18 -21.16 4.31
C ARG A 35 -22.55 -21.96 5.44
N GLN A 36 -21.57 -22.83 5.15
CA GLN A 36 -20.82 -23.57 6.18
C GLN A 36 -20.05 -22.66 7.15
N ARG A 37 -19.89 -21.39 6.82
CA ARG A 37 -19.18 -20.34 7.59
C ARG A 37 -20.10 -19.23 8.09
N GLY A 38 -21.42 -19.46 8.06
CA GLY A 38 -22.41 -18.48 8.50
C GLY A 38 -22.46 -17.21 7.63
N ARG A 39 -22.03 -17.29 6.35
CA ARG A 39 -22.02 -16.17 5.41
C ARG A 39 -23.01 -16.39 4.27
N ASP A 40 -23.54 -15.28 3.75
CA ASP A 40 -24.49 -15.28 2.65
C ASP A 40 -23.79 -14.95 1.31
N LEU A 41 -24.16 -15.72 0.27
CA LEU A 41 -23.71 -15.46 -1.10
C LEU A 41 -24.31 -14.16 -1.65
N ASP A 42 -25.53 -13.80 -1.28
CA ASP A 42 -26.21 -12.61 -1.79
C ASP A 42 -25.47 -11.33 -1.41
N GLU A 43 -24.87 -11.25 -0.21
CA GLU A 43 -24.04 -10.13 0.18
C GLU A 43 -22.76 -10.02 -0.66
N VAL A 44 -22.13 -11.16 -0.96
CA VAL A 44 -20.92 -11.22 -1.78
C VAL A 44 -21.24 -10.84 -3.24
N ALA A 45 -22.38 -11.35 -3.76
CA ALA A 45 -22.88 -11.03 -5.10
C ALA A 45 -23.24 -9.54 -5.23
N ALA A 46 -23.88 -8.96 -4.21
CA ALA A 46 -24.23 -7.54 -4.20
C ALA A 46 -22.96 -6.65 -4.24
N ARG A 47 -21.89 -6.99 -3.48
CA ARG A 47 -20.61 -6.27 -3.54
C ARG A 47 -19.95 -6.39 -4.90
N HIS A 48 -19.96 -7.59 -5.50
CA HIS A 48 -19.47 -7.81 -6.85
C HIS A 48 -20.23 -6.95 -7.86
N ALA A 49 -21.56 -6.97 -7.82
CA ALA A 49 -22.40 -6.18 -8.73
C ALA A 49 -22.12 -4.67 -8.61
N ALA A 50 -21.98 -4.16 -7.38
CA ALA A 50 -21.62 -2.76 -7.14
C ALA A 50 -20.24 -2.40 -7.76
N GLN A 51 -19.25 -3.26 -7.62
CA GLN A 51 -17.92 -3.08 -8.22
C GLN A 51 -17.99 -3.10 -9.75
N GLN A 52 -18.74 -4.03 -10.35
CA GLN A 52 -18.90 -4.11 -11.81
C GLN A 52 -19.63 -2.88 -12.37
N ALA A 53 -20.70 -2.43 -11.69
CA ALA A 53 -21.41 -1.21 -12.05
C ALA A 53 -20.49 0.03 -11.99
N ALA A 54 -19.66 0.13 -10.96
CA ALA A 54 -18.69 1.21 -10.82
C ALA A 54 -17.64 1.20 -11.93
N LEU A 55 -17.11 0.03 -12.29
CA LEU A 55 -16.17 -0.14 -13.41
C LEU A 55 -16.80 0.22 -14.76
N THR A 56 -18.04 -0.20 -15.00
CA THR A 56 -18.79 0.16 -16.20
C THR A 56 -18.98 1.67 -16.29
N THR A 57 -19.41 2.31 -15.21
CA THR A 57 -19.57 3.77 -15.10
C THR A 57 -18.25 4.49 -15.31
N ALA A 58 -17.18 4.02 -14.67
CA ALA A 58 -15.85 4.58 -14.83
C ALA A 58 -15.35 4.48 -16.29
N GLY A 59 -15.53 3.33 -16.93
CA GLY A 59 -15.17 3.14 -18.33
C GLY A 59 -15.94 4.06 -19.28
N ALA A 60 -17.23 4.27 -19.03
CA ALA A 60 -18.09 5.18 -19.81
C ALA A 60 -17.79 6.68 -19.53
N ALA A 61 -17.13 6.98 -18.43
CA ALA A 61 -16.75 8.35 -18.06
C ALA A 61 -15.53 8.88 -18.83
N VAL A 62 -14.68 7.98 -19.36
CA VAL A 62 -13.46 8.35 -20.08
C VAL A 62 -13.84 9.06 -21.39
N PRO A 63 -13.27 10.27 -21.68
CA PRO A 63 -13.52 10.97 -22.95
C PRO A 63 -13.19 10.11 -24.17
N ALA A 64 -13.97 10.26 -25.24
CA ALA A 64 -13.85 9.40 -26.43
C ALA A 64 -12.51 9.57 -27.17
N ASP A 65 -11.90 10.73 -27.06
CA ASP A 65 -10.59 11.09 -27.63
C ASP A 65 -9.41 10.69 -26.76
N TRP A 66 -9.65 10.19 -25.53
CA TRP A 66 -8.59 9.70 -24.65
C TRP A 66 -8.39 8.19 -24.83
N ARG A 67 -7.13 7.78 -24.65
CA ARG A 67 -6.79 6.35 -24.62
C ARG A 67 -7.27 5.71 -23.31
N ARG A 68 -7.62 4.42 -23.33
CA ARG A 68 -8.06 3.65 -22.15
C ARG A 68 -7.24 2.40 -21.97
N GLY A 69 -6.95 2.08 -20.72
CA GLY A 69 -6.43 0.80 -20.29
C GLY A 69 -7.21 0.30 -19.08
N HIS A 70 -7.30 -1.01 -18.92
CA HIS A 70 -7.79 -1.65 -17.72
C HIS A 70 -6.70 -2.58 -17.19
N LEU A 71 -6.44 -2.52 -15.88
CA LEU A 71 -5.37 -3.24 -15.21
C LEU A 71 -5.89 -3.90 -13.94
N ASP A 72 -5.68 -5.19 -13.81
CA ASP A 72 -5.91 -5.88 -12.53
C ASP A 72 -4.76 -5.59 -11.56
N ARG A 73 -5.06 -5.52 -10.27
CA ARG A 73 -4.06 -5.34 -9.21
C ARG A 73 -2.92 -6.37 -9.29
N ALA A 74 -3.21 -7.60 -9.71
CA ALA A 74 -2.22 -8.66 -9.83
C ALA A 74 -1.16 -8.40 -10.91
N ASP A 75 -1.44 -7.50 -11.86
CA ASP A 75 -0.53 -7.18 -12.97
C ASP A 75 0.22 -5.86 -12.78
N LEU A 76 0.02 -5.17 -11.64
CA LEU A 76 0.63 -3.86 -11.37
C LEU A 76 2.15 -3.87 -11.52
N SER A 77 2.84 -4.89 -11.01
CA SER A 77 4.31 -5.01 -11.06
C SER A 77 4.88 -5.21 -12.47
N ARG A 78 4.03 -5.54 -13.45
CA ARG A 78 4.41 -5.78 -14.85
C ARG A 78 3.98 -4.65 -15.78
N PHE A 79 3.25 -3.66 -15.28
CA PHE A 79 2.69 -2.58 -16.08
C PHE A 79 3.57 -1.33 -16.01
N LEU A 80 3.83 -0.74 -17.17
CA LEU A 80 4.57 0.52 -17.27
C LEU A 80 3.59 1.68 -17.43
N PHE A 81 3.55 2.51 -16.39
CA PHE A 81 2.81 3.77 -16.42
C PHE A 81 3.59 4.83 -17.19
N ALA A 82 2.94 5.47 -18.16
CA ALA A 82 3.52 6.60 -18.88
C ALA A 82 3.34 7.92 -18.10
N PRO A 83 4.19 8.92 -18.32
CA PRO A 83 4.08 10.21 -17.62
C PRO A 83 2.72 10.92 -17.81
N GLU A 84 2.07 10.72 -18.94
CA GLU A 84 0.77 11.30 -19.27
C GLU A 84 -0.44 10.49 -18.77
N ASP A 85 -0.23 9.38 -18.08
CA ASP A 85 -1.31 8.55 -17.59
C ASP A 85 -2.08 9.25 -16.45
N VAL A 86 -3.39 9.03 -16.46
CA VAL A 86 -4.29 9.34 -15.37
C VAL A 86 -4.77 8.03 -14.77
N VAL A 87 -4.44 7.77 -13.52
CA VAL A 87 -4.78 6.51 -12.87
C VAL A 87 -6.10 6.65 -12.13
N VAL A 88 -7.03 5.74 -12.39
CA VAL A 88 -8.33 5.68 -11.71
C VAL A 88 -8.41 4.35 -10.97
N ALA A 89 -8.27 4.39 -9.66
CA ALA A 89 -8.38 3.22 -8.79
C ALA A 89 -9.85 3.02 -8.38
N VAL A 90 -10.51 1.99 -8.91
CA VAL A 90 -11.91 1.65 -8.61
C VAL A 90 -11.95 0.54 -7.58
N GLY A 91 -12.21 0.89 -6.31
CA GLY A 91 -12.18 -0.10 -5.23
C GLY A 91 -12.13 0.52 -3.84
N GLN A 92 -11.27 -0.03 -2.99
CA GLN A 92 -11.02 0.43 -1.61
C GLN A 92 -9.66 1.14 -1.50
N ASP A 93 -9.42 1.82 -0.39
CA ASP A 93 -8.20 2.57 -0.09
C ASP A 93 -6.92 1.75 -0.33
N GLY A 94 -6.90 0.47 0.05
CA GLY A 94 -5.75 -0.41 -0.18
C GLY A 94 -5.37 -0.56 -1.66
N LEU A 95 -6.31 -0.39 -2.60
CA LEU A 95 -5.99 -0.42 -4.04
C LEU A 95 -5.19 0.81 -4.46
N VAL A 96 -5.51 1.99 -3.91
CA VAL A 96 -4.74 3.23 -4.14
C VAL A 96 -3.32 3.07 -3.59
N ALA A 97 -3.17 2.50 -2.38
CA ALA A 97 -1.86 2.22 -1.81
C ALA A 97 -1.04 1.27 -2.70
N ASN A 98 -1.67 0.18 -3.15
CA ASN A 98 -0.99 -0.79 -4.00
C ASN A 98 -0.54 -0.22 -5.35
N VAL A 99 -1.31 0.67 -5.98
CA VAL A 99 -0.90 1.28 -7.27
C VAL A 99 0.14 2.38 -7.07
N ALA A 100 0.10 3.11 -5.96
CA ALA A 100 1.00 4.22 -5.67
C ALA A 100 2.50 3.85 -5.78
N LYS A 101 2.85 2.60 -5.43
CA LYS A 101 4.22 2.06 -5.50
C LYS A 101 4.87 2.16 -6.89
N TYR A 102 4.06 2.08 -7.94
CA TYR A 102 4.50 1.98 -9.34
C TYR A 102 4.38 3.31 -10.09
N LEU A 103 3.95 4.37 -9.41
CA LEU A 103 3.74 5.68 -10.02
C LEU A 103 4.93 6.61 -9.82
N ASP A 104 5.12 7.50 -10.78
CA ASP A 104 6.12 8.56 -10.76
C ASP A 104 5.47 9.90 -11.16
N GLY A 105 4.61 10.42 -10.26
CA GLY A 105 3.96 11.71 -10.43
C GLY A 105 2.63 11.71 -11.20
N GLN A 106 2.15 10.56 -11.69
CA GLN A 106 0.82 10.46 -12.31
C GLN A 106 -0.28 10.80 -11.29
N PRO A 107 -1.31 11.58 -11.66
CA PRO A 107 -2.45 11.85 -10.80
C PRO A 107 -3.30 10.59 -10.59
N VAL A 108 -3.74 10.37 -9.35
CA VAL A 108 -4.61 9.26 -8.98
C VAL A 108 -5.98 9.77 -8.57
N ILE A 109 -7.03 9.21 -9.15
CA ILE A 109 -8.42 9.42 -8.75
C ILE A 109 -8.91 8.14 -8.07
N GLY A 110 -9.23 8.22 -6.78
CA GLY A 110 -9.81 7.09 -6.05
C GLY A 110 -11.34 7.07 -6.18
N VAL A 111 -11.88 6.01 -6.77
CA VAL A 111 -13.33 5.82 -6.99
C VAL A 111 -13.85 4.73 -6.06
N ASN A 112 -14.84 5.09 -5.24
CA ASN A 112 -15.47 4.20 -4.27
C ASN A 112 -16.73 3.56 -4.86
N PRO A 113 -16.77 2.24 -5.09
CA PRO A 113 -17.96 1.56 -5.62
C PRO A 113 -19.12 1.43 -4.62
N ALA A 114 -18.88 1.64 -3.32
CA ALA A 114 -19.87 1.47 -2.27
C ALA A 114 -19.66 2.47 -1.12
N PRO A 115 -19.84 3.79 -1.36
CA PRO A 115 -19.56 4.84 -0.38
C PRO A 115 -20.42 4.72 0.88
N ASP A 116 -21.63 4.21 0.77
CA ASP A 116 -22.56 4.04 1.91
C ASP A 116 -22.11 2.93 2.88
N ARG A 117 -21.27 2.01 2.43
CA ARG A 117 -20.76 0.88 3.23
C ARG A 117 -19.35 1.12 3.77
N ASN A 118 -18.51 1.79 3.00
CA ASN A 118 -17.13 2.06 3.34
C ASN A 118 -16.79 3.51 3.00
N PRO A 119 -16.78 4.42 3.98
CA PRO A 119 -16.28 5.77 3.74
C PRO A 119 -14.79 5.68 3.42
N GLY A 120 -14.41 5.96 2.16
CA GLY A 120 -13.02 5.92 1.73
C GLY A 120 -12.25 7.17 2.15
N VAL A 121 -10.98 7.01 2.51
CA VAL A 121 -10.05 8.12 2.74
C VAL A 121 -9.27 8.45 1.47
N LEU A 122 -8.89 7.43 0.70
CA LEU A 122 -8.18 7.55 -0.57
C LEU A 122 -9.12 7.41 -1.78
N VAL A 123 -10.21 6.64 -1.64
CA VAL A 123 -11.26 6.47 -2.65
C VAL A 123 -12.48 7.32 -2.30
N ARG A 124 -12.37 8.63 -2.49
CA ARG A 124 -13.38 9.62 -2.03
C ARG A 124 -14.52 9.85 -3.00
N HIS A 125 -14.33 9.52 -4.27
CA HIS A 125 -15.25 9.91 -5.31
C HIS A 125 -16.22 8.79 -5.66
N PRO A 126 -17.54 9.04 -5.73
CA PRO A 126 -18.47 8.08 -6.28
C PRO A 126 -18.26 7.98 -7.82
N PRO A 127 -18.64 6.84 -8.44
CA PRO A 127 -18.35 6.58 -9.86
C PRO A 127 -18.94 7.61 -10.85
N ASP A 128 -20.09 8.18 -10.53
CA ASP A 128 -20.80 9.17 -11.35
C ASP A 128 -20.05 10.51 -11.48
N ARG A 129 -19.21 10.86 -10.49
CA ARG A 129 -18.40 12.09 -10.53
C ARG A 129 -17.21 11.99 -11.48
N LEU A 130 -16.78 10.79 -11.86
CA LEU A 130 -15.53 10.60 -12.60
C LEU A 130 -15.49 11.38 -13.92
N ARG A 131 -16.60 11.44 -14.67
CA ARG A 131 -16.66 12.20 -15.92
C ARG A 131 -16.30 13.67 -15.74
N ARG A 132 -16.81 14.29 -14.68
CA ARG A 132 -16.49 15.67 -14.35
C ARG A 132 -15.03 15.83 -13.91
N LEU A 133 -14.54 14.94 -13.06
CA LEU A 133 -13.15 14.96 -12.60
C LEU A 133 -12.15 14.83 -13.74
N LEU A 134 -12.39 13.95 -14.71
CA LEU A 134 -11.51 13.80 -15.88
C LEU A 134 -11.51 15.05 -16.77
N ARG A 135 -12.69 15.67 -16.99
CA ARG A 135 -12.80 16.89 -17.77
C ARG A 135 -12.07 18.07 -17.13
N ASP A 136 -12.24 18.21 -15.81
CA ASP A 136 -11.76 19.37 -15.04
C ASP A 136 -10.35 19.13 -14.44
N LEU A 137 -9.71 18.00 -14.75
CA LEU A 137 -8.48 17.48 -14.12
C LEU A 137 -7.33 18.50 -13.99
N PRO A 138 -7.01 19.33 -15.00
CA PRO A 138 -5.90 20.29 -14.87
C PRO A 138 -6.10 21.34 -13.79
N GLY A 139 -7.34 21.61 -13.39
CA GLY A 139 -7.70 22.61 -12.38
C GLY A 139 -8.06 22.03 -11.01
N LEU A 140 -8.05 20.71 -10.85
CA LEU A 140 -8.43 20.08 -9.59
C LEU A 140 -7.33 20.18 -8.54
N PRO A 141 -7.69 20.33 -7.26
CA PRO A 141 -6.73 20.26 -6.17
C PRO A 141 -6.16 18.85 -6.08
N VAL A 142 -4.84 18.78 -5.96
CA VAL A 142 -4.09 17.53 -5.75
C VAL A 142 -3.45 17.57 -4.38
N GLN A 143 -3.69 16.54 -3.59
CA GLN A 143 -3.00 16.34 -2.32
C GLN A 143 -1.77 15.44 -2.56
N GLU A 144 -0.59 15.96 -2.27
CA GLU A 144 0.61 15.13 -2.19
C GLU A 144 0.64 14.35 -0.88
N ARG A 145 0.90 13.04 -0.98
CA ARG A 145 1.05 12.17 0.18
C ARG A 145 2.44 11.57 0.21
N THR A 146 3.06 11.66 1.37
CA THR A 146 4.38 11.09 1.63
C THR A 146 4.33 9.59 1.49
N MET A 147 5.39 9.04 0.89
CA MET A 147 5.63 7.61 0.78
C MET A 147 6.89 7.22 1.55
N VAL A 148 6.99 5.96 1.91
CA VAL A 148 8.19 5.36 2.50
C VAL A 148 8.95 4.58 1.43
N SER A 149 10.28 4.67 1.45
CA SER A 149 11.19 3.90 0.60
C SER A 149 12.02 2.94 1.45
N ALA A 150 12.23 1.73 0.94
CA ALA A 150 13.22 0.78 1.41
C ALA A 150 14.17 0.45 0.26
N ALA A 151 15.44 0.80 0.41
CA ALA A 151 16.47 0.55 -0.58
C ALA A 151 17.51 -0.45 -0.05
N LEU A 152 17.74 -1.53 -0.79
CA LEU A 152 18.81 -2.48 -0.51
C LEU A 152 20.17 -1.95 -0.99
N ASP A 153 21.24 -2.43 -0.39
CA ASP A 153 22.61 -2.09 -0.76
C ASP A 153 23.06 -2.63 -2.14
N ASP A 154 22.25 -3.48 -2.79
CA ASP A 154 22.43 -3.93 -4.17
C ASP A 154 21.66 -3.08 -5.21
N GLY A 155 20.98 -2.02 -4.77
CA GLY A 155 20.25 -1.08 -5.61
C GLY A 155 18.79 -1.41 -5.87
N GLN A 156 18.25 -2.49 -5.32
CA GLN A 156 16.80 -2.77 -5.35
C GLN A 156 16.07 -1.77 -4.44
N GLU A 157 14.91 -1.26 -4.88
CA GLU A 157 14.07 -0.33 -4.12
C GLU A 157 12.62 -0.78 -4.11
N LEU A 158 11.96 -0.58 -2.97
CA LEU A 158 10.53 -0.80 -2.77
C LEU A 158 9.90 0.44 -2.12
N LEU A 159 8.75 0.84 -2.62
CA LEU A 159 7.98 1.98 -2.08
C LEU A 159 6.71 1.50 -1.39
N GLY A 160 6.26 2.25 -0.39
CA GLY A 160 4.97 2.05 0.27
C GLY A 160 4.26 3.38 0.52
N LEU A 161 2.94 3.40 0.38
CA LEU A 161 2.11 4.56 0.75
C LEU A 161 1.70 4.51 2.22
N ASN A 162 1.36 3.33 2.73
CA ASN A 162 0.97 3.16 4.12
C ASN A 162 2.18 2.81 5.00
N GLU A 163 2.79 1.64 4.75
CA GLU A 163 3.91 1.16 5.55
C GLU A 163 4.79 0.18 4.77
N ILE A 164 6.01 0.04 5.25
CA ILE A 164 6.92 -1.06 4.93
C ILE A 164 7.00 -1.98 6.14
N TYR A 165 6.99 -3.28 5.89
CA TYR A 165 7.33 -4.31 6.86
C TYR A 165 8.66 -4.95 6.49
N PHE A 166 9.55 -5.09 7.48
CA PHE A 166 10.76 -5.89 7.43
C PHE A 166 10.65 -7.00 8.45
N GLY A 167 10.91 -8.23 8.06
CA GLY A 167 10.85 -9.37 8.98
C GLY A 167 11.14 -10.69 8.33
N HIS A 168 10.87 -11.81 9.03
CA HIS A 168 11.04 -13.14 8.49
C HIS A 168 9.84 -13.53 7.60
N VAL A 169 10.10 -14.25 6.51
CA VAL A 169 9.07 -14.70 5.54
C VAL A 169 8.05 -15.67 6.15
N THR A 170 8.39 -16.28 7.29
CA THR A 170 7.48 -17.11 8.09
C THR A 170 7.26 -16.45 9.47
N HIS A 171 6.71 -17.20 10.43
CA HIS A 171 6.51 -16.75 11.82
C HIS A 171 7.78 -16.85 12.70
N GLN A 172 8.95 -17.12 12.12
CA GLN A 172 10.20 -17.15 12.88
C GLN A 172 10.66 -15.71 13.23
N SER A 173 11.47 -15.61 14.29
CA SER A 173 12.05 -14.31 14.65
C SER A 173 13.05 -13.84 13.61
N ALA A 174 12.87 -12.61 13.16
CA ALA A 174 13.86 -11.88 12.39
C ALA A 174 15.04 -11.51 13.27
N ARG A 175 16.27 -11.81 12.82
CA ARG A 175 17.51 -11.38 13.48
C ARG A 175 18.19 -10.33 12.62
N TYR A 176 18.48 -9.19 13.21
CA TYR A 176 19.06 -8.06 12.52
C TYR A 176 19.68 -7.06 13.47
N THR A 177 20.55 -6.22 12.96
CA THR A 177 21.00 -5.00 13.66
C THR A 177 20.23 -3.80 13.09
N LEU A 178 19.62 -3.02 13.98
CA LEU A 178 18.94 -1.77 13.68
C LEU A 178 19.87 -0.61 14.03
N SER A 179 20.02 0.35 13.11
CA SER A 179 20.78 1.59 13.32
C SER A 179 19.96 2.79 12.88
N THR A 180 20.01 3.87 13.62
CA THR A 180 19.36 5.15 13.35
C THR A 180 20.35 6.21 12.93
N SER A 181 19.89 7.27 12.27
CA SER A 181 20.76 8.35 11.75
C SER A 181 21.51 9.14 12.85
N ASP A 182 21.09 9.05 14.10
CA ASP A 182 21.78 9.66 15.24
C ASP A 182 22.94 8.80 15.78
N GLY A 183 23.18 7.64 15.17
CA GLY A 183 24.24 6.71 15.54
C GLY A 183 23.84 5.67 16.59
N SER A 184 22.59 5.69 17.08
CA SER A 184 22.09 4.63 17.97
C SER A 184 22.02 3.31 17.21
N ARG A 185 22.41 2.21 17.89
CA ARG A 185 22.48 0.89 17.29
C ARG A 185 22.10 -0.20 18.29
N GLU A 186 21.24 -1.11 17.88
CA GLU A 186 20.85 -2.24 18.72
C GLU A 186 20.63 -3.50 17.85
N ARG A 187 21.07 -4.64 18.37
CA ARG A 187 20.83 -5.94 17.78
C ARG A 187 19.50 -6.51 18.26
N HIS A 188 18.67 -6.98 17.35
CA HIS A 188 17.33 -7.47 17.63
C HIS A 188 17.10 -8.93 17.23
N SER A 189 16.22 -9.57 18.00
CA SER A 189 15.44 -10.74 17.62
C SER A 189 13.98 -10.39 17.86
N SER A 190 13.16 -10.31 16.81
CA SER A 190 11.80 -9.78 16.91
C SER A 190 10.87 -10.35 15.83
N SER A 191 9.58 -10.06 15.92
CA SER A 191 8.62 -10.34 14.83
C SER A 191 8.73 -9.35 13.66
N GLY A 192 9.78 -8.54 13.60
CA GLY A 192 10.06 -7.61 12.52
C GLY A 192 9.86 -6.15 12.88
N VAL A 193 10.01 -5.29 11.88
CA VAL A 193 9.90 -3.82 11.98
C VAL A 193 8.82 -3.33 11.02
N VAL A 194 7.98 -2.41 11.50
CA VAL A 194 7.01 -1.68 10.67
C VAL A 194 7.43 -0.23 10.62
N VAL A 195 7.53 0.35 9.43
CA VAL A 195 7.83 1.76 9.21
C VAL A 195 6.69 2.37 8.41
N GLY A 196 5.94 3.29 9.03
CA GLY A 196 4.71 3.83 8.46
C GLY A 196 4.76 5.31 8.19
N THR A 197 4.01 5.72 7.16
CA THR A 197 3.74 7.12 6.81
C THR A 197 2.54 7.66 7.58
N GLY A 198 2.27 8.96 7.45
CA GLY A 198 1.04 9.56 7.97
C GLY A 198 -0.25 9.01 7.35
N THR A 199 -0.19 8.48 6.12
CA THR A 199 -1.33 7.78 5.51
C THR A 199 -1.59 6.43 6.18
N GLY A 200 -0.55 5.65 6.47
CA GLY A 200 -0.62 4.36 7.16
C GLY A 200 -0.85 4.47 8.67
N ALA A 201 -0.74 5.67 9.24
CA ALA A 201 -0.82 5.89 10.68
C ALA A 201 -2.16 5.47 11.32
N THR A 202 -3.24 5.32 10.54
CA THR A 202 -4.56 4.87 11.02
C THR A 202 -4.74 3.35 11.02
N GLY A 203 -3.85 2.63 10.34
CA GLY A 203 -3.86 1.17 10.18
C GLY A 203 -3.00 0.41 11.19
N TRP A 204 -2.03 -0.32 10.68
CA TRP A 204 -1.15 -1.20 11.47
C TRP A 204 -0.34 -0.43 12.52
N CYS A 205 0.26 0.72 12.14
CA CYS A 205 0.98 1.57 13.08
C CYS A 205 0.11 2.04 14.25
N SER A 206 -1.17 2.39 14.01
CA SER A 206 -2.12 2.75 15.08
C SER A 206 -2.36 1.59 16.05
N SER A 207 -2.49 0.36 15.52
CA SER A 207 -2.68 -0.83 16.35
C SER A 207 -1.48 -1.08 17.28
N ILE A 208 -0.26 -0.92 16.76
CA ILE A 208 0.97 -1.06 17.57
C ILE A 208 1.09 0.08 18.60
N ALA A 209 0.86 1.32 18.18
CA ALA A 209 0.97 2.51 19.03
C ALA A 209 0.03 2.46 20.24
N ARG A 210 -1.19 1.93 20.10
CA ARG A 210 -2.16 1.79 21.21
C ARG A 210 -1.68 0.89 22.35
N GLN A 211 -0.69 0.04 22.09
CA GLN A 211 -0.14 -0.89 23.07
C GLN A 211 1.12 -0.33 23.77
N ARG A 212 1.53 0.91 23.47
CA ARG A 212 2.75 1.54 23.96
C ARG A 212 2.45 2.89 24.57
N ALA A 213 2.99 3.13 25.77
CA ALA A 213 2.81 4.39 26.48
C ALA A 213 3.64 5.54 25.85
N ASP A 214 4.75 5.20 25.22
CA ASP A 214 5.76 6.10 24.64
C ASP A 214 5.77 6.09 23.11
N ALA A 215 4.64 5.71 22.47
CA ALA A 215 4.55 5.68 21.02
C ALA A 215 4.79 7.07 20.41
N PRO A 216 5.62 7.18 19.36
CA PRO A 216 5.83 8.45 18.68
C PRO A 216 4.54 8.95 18.06
N SER A 217 4.34 10.28 18.05
CA SER A 217 3.20 10.91 17.41
C SER A 217 3.22 10.65 15.91
N PRO A 218 2.09 10.22 15.31
CA PRO A 218 2.02 9.93 13.89
C PRO A 218 2.17 11.24 13.08
N PRO A 219 2.90 11.21 11.94
CA PRO A 219 2.98 12.37 11.06
C PRO A 219 1.66 12.63 10.34
N ALA A 220 1.48 13.84 9.80
CA ALA A 220 0.40 14.13 8.87
C ALA A 220 0.65 13.42 7.51
N PRO A 221 -0.40 13.12 6.71
CA PRO A 221 -0.25 12.35 5.46
C PRO A 221 0.70 12.95 4.40
N GLY A 222 0.88 14.28 4.40
CA GLY A 222 1.81 14.98 3.48
C GLY A 222 3.11 15.42 4.15
N GLU A 223 3.27 15.16 5.45
CA GLU A 223 4.48 15.52 6.21
C GLU A 223 5.64 14.60 5.81
N ALA A 224 6.82 15.18 5.58
CA ALA A 224 8.02 14.42 5.24
C ALA A 224 8.60 13.74 6.49
N ALA A 225 7.83 12.82 7.07
CA ALA A 225 8.20 12.09 8.28
C ALA A 225 7.57 10.69 8.30
N LEU A 226 8.20 9.78 9.05
CA LEU A 226 7.77 8.40 9.24
C LEU A 226 7.80 8.05 10.73
N THR A 227 6.97 7.07 11.12
CA THR A 227 7.11 6.42 12.43
C THR A 227 7.51 4.96 12.25
N TRP A 228 8.33 4.43 13.16
CA TRP A 228 8.74 3.04 13.08
C TRP A 228 8.58 2.34 14.42
N PHE A 229 8.36 1.00 14.36
CA PHE A 229 8.13 0.14 15.51
C PHE A 229 8.78 -1.22 15.29
N VAL A 230 9.57 -1.68 16.26
CA VAL A 230 9.99 -3.07 16.37
C VAL A 230 8.86 -3.85 17.03
N ARG A 231 8.45 -4.96 16.43
CA ARG A 231 7.38 -5.81 16.94
C ARG A 231 7.95 -6.93 17.80
N GLU A 232 7.34 -7.14 18.98
CA GLU A 232 7.62 -8.25 19.90
C GLU A 232 9.14 -8.53 20.02
N ALA A 233 9.92 -7.50 20.39
CA ALA A 233 11.34 -7.61 20.59
C ALA A 233 11.64 -8.59 21.74
N TRP A 234 12.54 -9.55 21.50
CA TRP A 234 12.91 -10.57 22.46
C TRP A 234 14.24 -10.24 23.13
N PRO A 235 14.29 -10.05 24.48
CA PRO A 235 15.53 -9.79 25.21
C PRO A 235 16.36 -11.07 25.35
N SER A 236 17.67 -10.95 25.10
CA SER A 236 18.64 -12.03 25.36
C SER A 236 19.99 -11.41 25.70
N PRO A 237 21.00 -12.20 26.14
CA PRO A 237 22.35 -11.67 26.31
C PRO A 237 22.97 -11.02 25.07
N ALA A 238 22.42 -11.32 23.88
CA ALA A 238 22.93 -10.84 22.59
C ALA A 238 21.97 -9.86 21.87
N THR A 239 20.75 -9.63 22.40
CA THR A 239 19.72 -8.79 21.75
C THR A 239 19.06 -7.86 22.78
N GLY A 240 18.82 -6.61 22.37
CA GLY A 240 18.19 -5.60 23.19
C GLY A 240 16.70 -5.41 22.91
N VAL A 241 16.07 -4.55 23.73
CA VAL A 241 14.65 -4.18 23.65
C VAL A 241 14.43 -2.69 23.95
N THR A 242 15.47 -1.86 23.82
CA THR A 242 15.42 -0.44 24.14
C THR A 242 15.10 0.41 22.91
N LEU A 243 15.69 0.09 21.77
CA LEU A 243 15.50 0.82 20.53
C LEU A 243 14.30 0.21 19.73
N THR A 244 13.08 0.40 20.26
CA THR A 244 11.90 -0.32 19.74
C THR A 244 10.89 0.53 19.01
N SER A 245 11.02 1.85 19.03
CA SER A 245 10.16 2.78 18.29
C SER A 245 10.83 4.12 18.11
N GLY A 246 10.40 4.88 17.11
CA GLY A 246 10.89 6.24 16.91
C GLY A 246 10.24 6.91 15.73
N ARG A 247 10.72 8.11 15.43
CA ARG A 247 10.31 8.95 14.32
C ARG A 247 11.53 9.24 13.44
N LEU A 248 11.31 9.32 12.15
CA LEU A 248 12.29 9.76 11.16
C LEU A 248 11.74 11.03 10.51
N ASP A 249 12.47 12.12 10.60
CA ASP A 249 12.11 13.41 10.00
C ASP A 249 13.02 13.75 8.83
N GLY A 250 12.44 14.19 7.71
CA GLY A 250 13.18 14.64 6.54
C GLY A 250 14.12 13.58 5.96
N ALA A 251 15.43 13.82 6.05
CA ALA A 251 16.47 12.95 5.49
C ALA A 251 16.95 11.86 6.47
N GLN A 252 16.36 11.75 7.65
CA GLN A 252 16.71 10.68 8.60
C GLN A 252 16.31 9.31 8.05
N THR A 253 17.12 8.31 8.37
CA THR A 253 16.92 6.93 7.90
C THR A 253 17.06 5.92 9.03
N LEU A 254 16.45 4.77 8.82
CA LEU A 254 16.62 3.56 9.60
C LEU A 254 17.36 2.53 8.77
N GLU A 255 18.50 2.05 9.22
CA GLU A 255 19.22 0.95 8.58
C GLU A 255 18.96 -0.36 9.32
N LEU A 256 18.63 -1.41 8.58
CA LEU A 256 18.43 -2.77 9.09
C LEU A 256 19.39 -3.70 8.36
N ALA A 257 20.36 -4.25 9.11
CA ALA A 257 21.33 -5.21 8.60
C ALA A 257 20.89 -6.63 8.94
N SER A 258 20.67 -7.47 7.93
CA SER A 258 20.23 -8.87 8.07
C SER A 258 21.29 -9.71 8.83
N GLU A 259 20.86 -10.46 9.83
CA GLU A 259 21.66 -11.43 10.58
C GLU A 259 21.05 -12.83 10.54
N GLY A 260 20.32 -13.14 9.47
CA GLY A 260 19.68 -14.43 9.25
C GLY A 260 19.24 -14.64 7.82
N GLU A 261 18.81 -15.84 7.52
CA GLU A 261 18.20 -16.18 6.24
C GLU A 261 16.69 -15.94 6.29
N GLY A 262 16.06 -15.81 5.10
CA GLY A 262 14.61 -15.67 4.97
C GLY A 262 14.05 -14.34 5.42
N LEU A 263 14.87 -13.30 5.52
CA LEU A 263 14.38 -11.94 5.79
C LEU A 263 13.87 -11.29 4.50
N VAL A 264 12.78 -10.55 4.64
CA VAL A 264 12.07 -9.92 3.54
C VAL A 264 11.63 -8.51 3.90
N VAL A 265 11.45 -7.69 2.87
CA VAL A 265 10.78 -6.40 2.94
C VAL A 265 9.61 -6.40 1.98
N PHE A 266 8.42 -6.00 2.44
CA PHE A 266 7.28 -5.74 1.57
C PHE A 266 6.52 -4.49 2.02
N ALA A 267 5.65 -3.97 1.16
CA ALA A 267 4.89 -2.74 1.43
C ALA A 267 3.41 -2.93 1.14
N ASP A 268 2.57 -2.20 1.91
CA ASP A 268 1.13 -2.06 1.70
C ASP A 268 0.40 -3.40 1.56
N GLY A 269 0.85 -4.43 2.28
CA GLY A 269 0.27 -5.76 2.28
C GLY A 269 0.44 -6.57 0.98
N LEU A 270 1.36 -6.16 0.08
CA LEU A 270 1.70 -6.91 -1.14
C LEU A 270 2.92 -7.82 -0.91
N GLU A 271 2.73 -8.92 -0.18
CA GLU A 271 3.80 -9.89 0.11
C GLU A 271 4.44 -10.53 -1.13
N PRO A 272 3.70 -10.81 -2.24
CA PRO A 272 4.34 -11.35 -3.46
C PRO A 272 5.34 -10.39 -4.12
N ASP A 273 5.20 -9.09 -3.88
CA ASP A 273 6.08 -8.04 -4.41
C ASP A 273 7.10 -7.63 -3.33
N ARG A 274 7.81 -8.61 -2.79
CA ARG A 274 8.80 -8.41 -1.73
C ARG A 274 10.23 -8.37 -2.27
N LEU A 275 11.10 -7.72 -1.52
CA LEU A 275 12.54 -7.88 -1.63
C LEU A 275 13.00 -8.93 -0.62
N GLU A 276 13.94 -9.79 -1.01
CA GLU A 276 14.54 -10.81 -0.16
C GLU A 276 15.95 -10.39 0.23
N LEU A 277 16.32 -10.55 1.49
CA LEU A 277 17.63 -10.19 2.00
C LEU A 277 18.45 -11.45 2.29
N SER A 278 19.67 -11.48 1.79
CA SER A 278 20.70 -12.43 2.21
C SER A 278 21.32 -11.99 3.54
N TRP A 279 22.02 -12.91 4.19
CA TRP A 279 22.81 -12.56 5.39
C TRP A 279 23.83 -11.46 5.10
N GLY A 280 23.86 -10.43 5.98
CA GLY A 280 24.74 -9.28 5.88
C GLY A 280 24.24 -8.17 4.97
N GLN A 281 23.23 -8.40 4.12
CA GLN A 281 22.61 -7.35 3.32
C GLN A 281 21.91 -6.33 4.22
N ARG A 282 21.90 -5.11 3.73
CA ARG A 282 21.31 -3.95 4.43
C ARG A 282 20.16 -3.38 3.64
N VAL A 283 19.14 -2.98 4.36
CA VAL A 283 18.07 -2.14 3.83
C VAL A 283 18.06 -0.80 4.57
N THR A 284 18.05 0.27 3.80
CA THR A 284 17.87 1.64 4.32
C THR A 284 16.44 2.06 4.08
N VAL A 285 15.75 2.44 5.16
CA VAL A 285 14.35 2.90 5.11
C VAL A 285 14.30 4.38 5.45
N GLY A 286 13.59 5.16 4.63
CA GLY A 286 13.44 6.60 4.80
C GLY A 286 12.25 7.16 4.03
N VAL A 287 12.08 8.49 4.08
CA VAL A 287 11.08 9.19 3.29
C VAL A 287 11.43 9.07 1.81
N ALA A 288 10.48 8.59 1.00
CA ALA A 288 10.68 8.46 -0.44
C ALA A 288 10.77 9.83 -1.13
N ALA A 289 11.58 9.93 -2.18
CA ALA A 289 11.62 11.12 -3.03
C ALA A 289 10.31 11.30 -3.82
N ARG A 290 9.69 10.19 -4.21
CA ARG A 290 8.38 10.17 -4.89
C ARG A 290 7.23 10.31 -3.90
N LYS A 291 6.16 10.99 -4.33
CA LYS A 291 4.93 11.18 -3.58
C LYS A 291 3.74 10.72 -4.40
N LEU A 292 2.72 10.21 -3.73
CA LEU A 292 1.43 10.01 -4.38
C LEU A 292 0.74 11.36 -4.60
N ARG A 293 0.26 11.61 -5.83
CA ARG A 293 -0.56 12.76 -6.20
C ARG A 293 -2.04 12.36 -6.25
N LEU A 294 -2.76 12.55 -5.15
CA LEU A 294 -4.17 12.18 -5.02
C LEU A 294 -5.06 13.36 -5.39
N VAL A 295 -5.95 13.17 -6.37
CA VAL A 295 -6.96 14.15 -6.78
C VAL A 295 -8.05 14.22 -5.70
N MET A 296 -8.40 15.45 -5.29
CA MET A 296 -9.31 15.72 -4.16
C MET A 296 -10.72 16.07 -4.61
#